data_a332750b3b3bea86eb2262e4b8d2f7e9
#
_entry.id   a332750b3b3bea86eb2262e4b8d2f7e9
#
_cell.length_a   1.000
_cell.length_b   1.000
_cell.length_c   1.000
_cell.angle_alpha   90.00
_cell.angle_beta   90.00
_cell.angle_gamma   90.00
#
_symmetry.space_group_name_H-M   'P 1'
#
loop_
_entity.id
_entity.type
_entity.pdbx_description
1 polymer ?
#
loop_
_entity_poly.entity_id
_entity_poly.type
_entity_poly.pdbx_seq_one_letter_code
_entity_poly.pdbx_strand_id
1 'polypeptide(L)'
;MFTIGAFAIIFDEQNRVLLCHRRDLDVWNLPGGGVESGEMPTDAVIREVMEETGLETEIERLVGVYGKINKDELDFSFICRTIGGYLLITDEASECKYFEVNQLPFNTIPKHVERILDSVNLSLQPVFYRQTAPSTQEMLKKLQEKKTRDG
;
A
#
# COMPACT_ATOMS: atom_id res chain seq x y z
N MET A 1 6.61 -21.71 4.48
CA MET A 1 5.20 -21.31 4.63
C MET A 1 5.03 -19.89 4.12
N PHE A 2 4.05 -19.67 3.28
CA PHE A 2 3.76 -18.31 2.75
C PHE A 2 3.07 -17.46 3.81
N THR A 3 3.48 -16.19 3.89
CA THR A 3 2.71 -15.16 4.57
C THR A 3 1.88 -14.41 3.53
N ILE A 4 0.71 -13.94 3.93
CA ILE A 4 -0.22 -13.27 3.04
C ILE A 4 -0.45 -11.85 3.55
N GLY A 5 -0.28 -10.88 2.66
CA GLY A 5 -0.63 -9.48 2.93
C GLY A 5 -1.83 -9.05 2.10
N ALA A 6 -2.51 -8.02 2.58
CA ALA A 6 -3.64 -7.42 1.88
C ALA A 6 -3.57 -5.91 1.99
N PHE A 7 -3.60 -5.21 0.85
CA PHE A 7 -3.41 -3.77 0.76
C PHE A 7 -4.52 -3.12 -0.05
N ALA A 8 -4.84 -1.89 0.31
CA ALA A 8 -5.91 -1.13 -0.33
C ALA A 8 -5.36 0.02 -1.15
N ILE A 9 -5.90 0.17 -2.35
CA ILE A 9 -5.69 1.33 -3.20
C ILE A 9 -7.00 2.11 -3.18
N ILE A 10 -7.01 3.26 -2.52
CA ILE A 10 -8.21 4.05 -2.26
C ILE A 10 -8.04 5.40 -2.95
N PHE A 11 -8.95 5.71 -3.86
CA PHE A 11 -8.97 7.00 -4.55
C PHE A 11 -10.04 7.90 -3.97
N ASP A 12 -9.75 9.21 -3.94
CA ASP A 12 -10.78 10.21 -3.64
C ASP A 12 -11.50 10.65 -4.93
N GLU A 13 -12.39 11.64 -4.82
CA GLU A 13 -13.18 12.12 -5.95
C GLU A 13 -12.34 12.80 -7.04
N GLN A 14 -11.12 13.25 -6.70
CA GLN A 14 -10.17 13.82 -7.63
C GLN A 14 -9.16 12.81 -8.19
N ASN A 15 -9.40 11.52 -7.98
CA ASN A 15 -8.50 10.42 -8.39
C ASN A 15 -7.10 10.50 -7.77
N ARG A 16 -7.01 11.01 -6.54
CA ARG A 16 -5.79 10.99 -5.75
C ARG A 16 -5.81 9.74 -4.87
N VAL A 17 -4.65 9.14 -4.68
CA VAL A 17 -4.51 7.88 -3.94
C VAL A 17 -4.12 8.12 -2.49
N LEU A 18 -4.71 7.35 -1.58
CA LEU A 18 -4.44 7.43 -0.15
C LEU A 18 -3.15 6.69 0.20
N LEU A 19 -2.23 7.39 0.83
CA LEU A 19 -1.05 6.79 1.43
C LEU A 19 -0.99 7.12 2.91
N CYS A 20 -0.37 6.23 3.68
CA CYS A 20 -0.16 6.40 5.10
C CYS A 20 1.33 6.49 5.39
N HIS A 21 1.72 7.45 6.22
CA HIS A 21 3.09 7.59 6.70
C HIS A 21 3.28 6.72 7.94
N ARG A 22 4.29 5.85 7.92
CA ARG A 22 4.56 4.95 9.03
C ARG A 22 5.16 5.69 10.21
N ARG A 23 4.83 5.24 11.44
CA ARG A 23 5.43 5.81 12.65
C ARG A 23 6.84 5.32 12.91
N ASP A 24 7.15 4.10 12.45
CA ASP A 24 8.43 3.44 12.71
C ASP A 24 9.51 3.76 11.69
N LEU A 25 9.12 4.16 10.48
CA LEU A 25 10.04 4.44 9.38
C LEU A 25 9.54 5.65 8.58
N ASP A 26 10.45 6.45 8.07
CA ASP A 26 10.10 7.60 7.22
C ASP A 26 9.76 7.13 5.80
N VAL A 27 8.66 6.41 5.67
CA VAL A 27 8.15 5.92 4.38
C VAL A 27 6.64 6.08 4.32
N TRP A 28 6.15 6.23 3.09
CA TRP A 28 4.73 6.22 2.76
C TRP A 28 4.38 4.89 2.13
N ASN A 29 3.25 4.34 2.51
CA ASN A 29 2.78 3.06 1.98
C ASN A 29 1.26 3.06 1.78
N LEU A 30 0.81 2.08 1.01
CA LEU A 30 -0.62 1.77 0.93
C LEU A 30 -1.09 1.25 2.29
N PRO A 31 -2.30 1.61 2.73
CA PRO A 31 -2.87 0.99 3.92
C PRO A 31 -3.09 -0.50 3.70
N GLY A 32 -2.77 -1.28 4.71
CA GLY A 32 -2.87 -2.74 4.66
C GLY A 32 -1.94 -3.41 5.63
N GLY A 33 -1.88 -4.72 5.57
CA GLY A 33 -1.04 -5.52 6.46
C GLY A 33 -1.28 -7.01 6.30
N GLY A 34 -0.87 -7.77 7.30
CA GLY A 34 -0.94 -9.22 7.28
C GLY A 34 -2.37 -9.75 7.40
N VAL A 35 -2.64 -10.81 6.65
CA VAL A 35 -3.87 -11.57 6.80
C VAL A 35 -3.72 -12.49 8.01
N GLU A 36 -4.65 -12.41 8.95
CA GLU A 36 -4.63 -13.20 10.17
C GLU A 36 -5.32 -14.55 9.98
N SER A 37 -5.04 -15.47 10.90
CA SER A 37 -5.68 -16.79 10.89
C SER A 37 -7.21 -16.64 10.87
N GLY A 38 -7.86 -17.34 9.95
CA GLY A 38 -9.32 -17.31 9.81
C GLY A 38 -9.85 -16.18 8.96
N GLU A 39 -9.01 -15.24 8.54
CA GLU A 39 -9.42 -14.16 7.63
C GLU A 39 -9.19 -14.53 6.17
N MET A 40 -10.07 -14.04 5.31
CA MET A 40 -9.78 -13.93 3.88
C MET A 40 -9.01 -12.62 3.63
N PRO A 41 -8.23 -12.52 2.54
CA PRO A 41 -7.57 -11.24 2.20
C PRO A 41 -8.54 -10.06 2.12
N THR A 42 -9.76 -10.30 1.69
CA THR A 42 -10.82 -9.27 1.63
C THR A 42 -11.23 -8.78 3.01
N ASP A 43 -11.31 -9.67 4.01
CA ASP A 43 -11.62 -9.28 5.40
C ASP A 43 -10.46 -8.50 6.00
N ALA A 44 -9.23 -8.96 5.76
CA ALA A 44 -8.02 -8.36 6.30
C ALA A 44 -7.83 -6.93 5.81
N VAL A 45 -8.04 -6.67 4.53
CA VAL A 45 -7.82 -5.32 3.98
C VAL A 45 -8.82 -4.33 4.57
N ILE A 46 -10.09 -4.73 4.73
CA ILE A 46 -11.12 -3.86 5.33
C ILE A 46 -10.76 -3.54 6.78
N ARG A 47 -10.33 -4.55 7.54
CA ARG A 47 -9.89 -4.37 8.93
C ARG A 47 -8.67 -3.46 9.04
N GLU A 48 -7.65 -3.71 8.24
CA GLU A 48 -6.40 -2.93 8.25
C GLU A 48 -6.64 -1.46 7.88
N VAL A 49 -7.48 -1.20 6.88
CA VAL A 49 -7.83 0.17 6.51
C VAL A 49 -8.50 0.90 7.66
N MET A 50 -9.44 0.24 8.35
CA MET A 50 -10.10 0.84 9.51
C MET A 50 -9.10 1.13 10.63
N GLU A 51 -8.22 0.18 10.94
CA GLU A 51 -7.23 0.33 12.02
C GLU A 51 -6.21 1.44 11.73
N GLU A 52 -5.76 1.56 10.47
CA GLU A 52 -4.73 2.53 10.09
C GLU A 52 -5.28 3.91 9.78
N THR A 53 -6.47 4.01 9.23
CA THR A 53 -6.98 5.26 8.66
C THR A 53 -8.27 5.77 9.29
N GLY A 54 -9.05 4.90 9.92
CA GLY A 54 -10.39 5.23 10.41
C GLY A 54 -11.47 5.16 9.32
N LEU A 55 -11.13 4.79 8.10
CA LEU A 55 -12.09 4.70 7.00
C LEU A 55 -12.76 3.34 6.96
N GLU A 56 -14.07 3.36 6.70
CA GLU A 56 -14.84 2.18 6.38
C GLU A 56 -14.89 2.04 4.86
N THR A 57 -14.52 0.86 4.35
CA THR A 57 -14.37 0.64 2.91
C THR A 57 -15.06 -0.66 2.49
N GLU A 58 -15.31 -0.76 1.18
CA GLU A 58 -15.74 -1.99 0.54
C GLU A 58 -14.83 -2.29 -0.64
N ILE A 59 -14.71 -3.56 -0.99
CA ILE A 59 -13.88 -4.02 -2.11
C ILE A 59 -14.57 -3.66 -3.43
N GLU A 60 -13.85 -3.01 -4.31
CA GLU A 60 -14.32 -2.76 -5.68
C GLU A 60 -13.82 -3.84 -6.63
N ARG A 61 -12.48 -4.10 -6.64
CA ARG A 61 -11.91 -5.17 -7.44
C ARG A 61 -10.50 -5.54 -6.99
N LEU A 62 -10.05 -6.72 -7.37
CA LEU A 62 -8.67 -7.15 -7.21
C LEU A 62 -7.80 -6.51 -8.29
N VAL A 63 -6.73 -5.82 -7.88
CA VAL A 63 -5.73 -5.26 -8.80
C VAL A 63 -4.72 -6.33 -9.18
N GLY A 64 -4.23 -7.08 -8.21
CA GLY A 64 -3.26 -8.12 -8.47
C GLY A 64 -2.83 -8.87 -7.23
N VAL A 65 -2.07 -9.93 -7.48
CA VAL A 65 -1.39 -10.73 -6.47
C VAL A 65 0.11 -10.62 -6.76
N TYR A 66 0.87 -10.18 -5.77
CA TYR A 66 2.28 -9.83 -5.93
C TYR A 66 3.15 -10.71 -5.07
N GLY A 67 4.12 -11.36 -5.69
CA GLY A 67 5.16 -12.09 -4.99
C GLY A 67 6.42 -11.25 -4.83
N LYS A 68 7.32 -11.70 -3.98
CA LYS A 68 8.63 -11.07 -3.76
C LYS A 68 9.75 -12.06 -4.11
N ILE A 69 10.91 -11.52 -4.51
CA ILE A 69 12.08 -12.35 -4.73
C ILE A 69 12.63 -12.82 -3.38
N ASN A 70 12.98 -14.11 -3.30
CA ASN A 70 13.60 -14.72 -2.13
C ASN A 70 12.79 -14.62 -0.84
N LYS A 71 11.47 -14.49 -0.96
CA LYS A 71 10.60 -14.45 0.20
C LYS A 71 9.26 -15.11 -0.11
N ASP A 72 8.83 -15.98 0.78
CA ASP A 72 7.54 -16.65 0.67
C ASP A 72 6.43 -15.73 1.18
N GLU A 73 6.11 -14.74 0.38
CA GLU A 73 5.07 -13.77 0.68
C GLU A 73 4.25 -13.49 -0.57
N LEU A 74 2.93 -13.46 -0.41
CA LEU A 74 2.00 -13.03 -1.45
C LEU A 74 1.19 -11.87 -0.90
N ASP A 75 1.16 -10.76 -1.65
CA ASP A 75 0.40 -9.58 -1.30
C ASP A 75 -0.74 -9.40 -2.29
N PHE A 76 -1.97 -9.36 -1.75
CA PHE A 76 -3.17 -9.03 -2.50
C PHE A 76 -3.37 -7.52 -2.45
N SER A 77 -3.58 -6.88 -3.60
CA SER A 77 -3.91 -5.46 -3.66
C SER A 77 -5.27 -5.27 -4.29
N PHE A 78 -6.14 -4.53 -3.62
CA PHE A 78 -7.51 -4.28 -4.04
C PHE A 78 -7.74 -2.78 -4.22
N ILE A 79 -8.54 -2.41 -5.22
CA ILE A 79 -9.18 -1.10 -5.17
C ILE A 79 -10.32 -1.21 -4.18
N CYS A 80 -10.33 -0.32 -3.20
CA CYS A 80 -11.37 -0.21 -2.19
C CYS A 80 -12.04 1.15 -2.28
N ARG A 81 -13.34 1.18 -2.05
CA ARG A 81 -14.13 2.41 -2.06
C ARG A 81 -14.53 2.79 -0.64
N THR A 82 -14.32 4.05 -0.28
CA THR A 82 -14.74 4.58 1.02
C THR A 82 -16.26 4.68 1.07
N ILE A 83 -16.86 4.08 2.11
CA ILE A 83 -18.31 4.10 2.34
C ILE A 83 -18.69 4.75 3.67
N GLY A 84 -17.71 5.13 4.48
CA GLY A 84 -17.96 5.78 5.77
C GLY A 84 -16.66 6.07 6.51
N GLY A 85 -16.80 6.57 7.73
CA GLY A 85 -15.66 6.89 8.56
C GLY A 85 -14.97 8.20 8.17
N TYR A 86 -13.90 8.51 8.88
CA TYR A 86 -13.10 9.72 8.68
C TYR A 86 -11.64 9.38 8.83
N LEU A 87 -10.77 10.09 8.10
CA LEU A 87 -9.33 9.98 8.30
C LEU A 87 -8.98 10.41 9.72
N LEU A 88 -8.38 9.52 10.47
CA LEU A 88 -7.98 9.73 11.86
C LEU A 88 -6.47 9.50 12.00
N ILE A 89 -5.86 10.16 12.98
CA ILE A 89 -4.52 9.80 13.44
C ILE A 89 -4.67 8.53 14.27
N THR A 90 -3.88 7.51 13.96
CA THR A 90 -3.95 6.21 14.64
C THR A 90 -2.62 5.83 15.26
N ASP A 91 -2.60 4.72 15.99
CA ASP A 91 -1.35 4.20 16.57
C ASP A 91 -0.41 3.63 15.49
N GLU A 92 -0.94 3.29 14.32
CA GLU A 92 -0.18 2.65 13.24
C GLU A 92 0.36 3.62 12.20
N ALA A 93 -0.34 4.74 11.97
CA ALA A 93 0.07 5.75 11.01
C ALA A 93 0.10 7.13 11.62
N SER A 94 1.20 7.87 11.41
CA SER A 94 1.33 9.24 11.89
C SER A 94 0.49 10.22 11.07
N GLU A 95 0.26 9.90 9.80
CA GLU A 95 -0.50 10.73 8.88
C GLU A 95 -1.01 9.85 7.73
N CYS A 96 -2.23 10.11 7.28
CA CYS A 96 -2.76 9.54 6.04
C CYS A 96 -3.25 10.68 5.15
N LYS A 97 -2.88 10.64 3.88
CA LYS A 97 -3.10 11.76 2.97
C LYS A 97 -3.27 11.28 1.54
N TYR A 98 -4.08 11.99 0.76
CA TYR A 98 -4.27 11.71 -0.67
C TYR A 98 -3.23 12.45 -1.50
N PHE A 99 -2.69 11.75 -2.51
CA PHE A 99 -1.66 12.28 -3.41
C PHE A 99 -2.07 12.05 -4.87
N GLU A 100 -1.69 13.00 -5.73
CA GLU A 100 -1.77 12.76 -7.17
C GLU A 100 -0.89 11.57 -7.54
N VAL A 101 -1.38 10.70 -8.41
CA VAL A 101 -0.65 9.47 -8.80
C VAL A 101 0.71 9.80 -9.44
N ASN A 102 0.81 10.93 -10.13
CA ASN A 102 2.07 11.37 -10.74
C ASN A 102 2.93 12.24 -9.83
N GLN A 103 2.54 12.44 -8.57
CA GLN A 103 3.26 13.26 -7.58
C GLN A 103 3.34 12.57 -6.24
N LEU A 104 3.61 11.27 -6.24
CA LEU A 104 3.77 10.51 -5.00
C LEU A 104 5.05 10.97 -4.27
N PRO A 105 5.05 10.92 -2.92
CA PRO A 105 6.26 11.22 -2.18
C PRO A 105 7.44 10.36 -2.64
N PHE A 106 8.63 10.96 -2.67
CA PHE A 106 9.84 10.24 -3.13
C PHE A 106 10.18 9.02 -2.26
N ASN A 107 9.73 9.02 -1.01
CA ASN A 107 9.94 7.93 -0.06
C ASN A 107 8.72 6.98 0.04
N THR A 108 7.91 6.91 -1.01
CA THR A 108 6.87 5.89 -1.13
C THR A 108 7.52 4.55 -1.44
N ILE A 109 7.06 3.48 -0.79
CA ILE A 109 7.59 2.13 -1.01
C ILE A 109 7.49 1.77 -2.50
N PRO A 110 8.63 1.45 -3.17
CA PRO A 110 8.63 1.23 -4.63
C PRO A 110 7.66 0.15 -5.11
N LYS A 111 7.52 -0.94 -4.37
CA LYS A 111 6.57 -2.00 -4.72
C LYS A 111 5.13 -1.51 -4.68
N HIS A 112 4.82 -0.61 -3.75
CA HIS A 112 3.48 -0.02 -3.66
C HIS A 112 3.23 0.96 -4.82
N VAL A 113 4.24 1.70 -5.25
CA VAL A 113 4.15 2.56 -6.45
C VAL A 113 3.74 1.72 -7.66
N GLU A 114 4.38 0.58 -7.87
CA GLU A 114 4.05 -0.32 -8.98
C GLU A 114 2.58 -0.78 -8.93
N ARG A 115 2.08 -1.12 -7.75
CA ARG A 115 0.69 -1.55 -7.57
C ARG A 115 -0.30 -0.44 -7.86
N ILE A 116 0.03 0.79 -7.46
CA ILE A 116 -0.79 1.97 -7.79
C ILE A 116 -0.86 2.16 -9.31
N LEU A 117 0.28 2.07 -10.00
CA LEU A 117 0.33 2.20 -11.44
C LEU A 117 -0.47 1.09 -12.14
N ASP A 118 -0.39 -0.13 -11.64
CA ASP A 118 -1.19 -1.24 -12.16
C ASP A 118 -2.70 -0.97 -12.00
N SER A 119 -3.09 -0.33 -10.90
CA SER A 119 -4.50 -0.03 -10.62
C SER A 119 -5.12 0.97 -11.57
N VAL A 120 -4.32 1.88 -12.14
CA VAL A 120 -4.79 2.90 -13.09
C VAL A 120 -4.63 2.45 -14.54
N ASN A 121 -4.11 1.26 -14.78
CA ASN A 121 -4.02 0.68 -16.10
C ASN A 121 -5.42 0.40 -16.63
N LEU A 122 -5.62 0.59 -17.93
CA LEU A 122 -6.91 0.39 -18.58
C LEU A 122 -7.39 -1.06 -18.56
N SER A 123 -6.49 -2.04 -18.37
CA SER A 123 -6.87 -3.43 -18.21
C SER A 123 -7.51 -3.65 -16.85
N LEU A 124 -8.71 -4.25 -16.84
CA LEU A 124 -9.43 -4.59 -15.61
C LEU A 124 -9.06 -5.98 -15.07
N GLN A 125 -8.20 -6.71 -15.78
CA GLN A 125 -7.78 -8.04 -15.35
C GLN A 125 -6.73 -7.95 -14.25
N PRO A 126 -6.87 -8.74 -13.18
CA PRO A 126 -5.84 -8.79 -12.15
C PRO A 126 -4.51 -9.29 -12.69
N VAL A 127 -3.42 -8.74 -12.17
CA VAL A 127 -2.07 -9.18 -12.52
C VAL A 127 -1.54 -10.17 -11.48
N PHE A 128 -0.71 -11.11 -11.93
CA PHE A 128 0.08 -11.97 -11.06
C PHE A 128 1.53 -11.67 -11.36
N TYR A 129 2.24 -11.08 -10.41
CA TYR A 129 3.55 -10.54 -10.71
C TYR A 129 4.53 -10.70 -9.55
N ARG A 130 5.74 -11.15 -9.87
CA ARG A 130 6.85 -11.17 -8.90
C ARG A 130 7.57 -9.83 -8.99
N GLN A 131 7.46 -9.03 -7.94
CA GLN A 131 8.06 -7.70 -7.92
C GLN A 131 9.56 -7.77 -7.69
N THR A 132 10.30 -6.98 -8.46
CA THR A 132 11.76 -6.87 -8.37
C THR A 132 12.21 -5.49 -7.91
N ALA A 133 11.28 -4.55 -7.72
CA ALA A 133 11.59 -3.23 -7.20
C ALA A 133 12.28 -3.32 -5.84
N PRO A 134 13.08 -2.31 -5.45
CA PRO A 134 13.78 -2.32 -4.18
C PRO A 134 12.85 -2.56 -2.99
N SER A 135 13.35 -3.29 -2.00
CA SER A 135 12.68 -3.42 -0.71
C SER A 135 12.68 -2.07 0.01
N THR A 136 11.86 -1.96 1.05
CA THR A 136 11.86 -0.76 1.90
C THR A 136 13.25 -0.49 2.46
N GLN A 137 13.95 -1.51 2.92
CA GLN A 137 15.30 -1.39 3.47
C GLN A 137 16.29 -0.90 2.42
N GLU A 138 16.24 -1.46 1.20
CA GLU A 138 17.11 -1.04 0.10
C GLU A 138 16.84 0.41 -0.30
N MET A 139 15.57 0.80 -0.35
CA MET A 139 15.19 2.19 -0.65
C MET A 139 15.74 3.16 0.39
N LEU A 140 15.55 2.86 1.68
CA LEU A 140 16.03 3.70 2.77
C LEU A 140 17.56 3.83 2.74
N LYS A 141 18.26 2.75 2.46
CA LYS A 141 19.71 2.76 2.31
C LYS A 141 20.18 3.70 1.19
N LYS A 142 19.53 3.62 0.02
CA LYS A 142 19.85 4.49 -1.12
C LYS A 142 19.60 5.97 -0.80
N LEU A 143 18.52 6.28 -0.11
CA LEU A 143 18.20 7.65 0.31
C LEU A 143 19.24 8.17 1.30
N GLN A 144 19.70 7.34 2.23
CA GLN A 144 20.73 7.68 3.20
C GLN A 144 22.05 7.99 2.50
N GLU A 145 22.48 7.15 1.53
CA GLU A 145 23.68 7.34 0.75
C GLU A 145 23.63 8.64 -0.06
N LYS A 146 22.48 8.96 -0.64
CA LYS A 146 22.26 10.21 -1.38
C LYS A 146 22.41 11.43 -0.45
N LYS A 147 21.85 11.42 0.74
CA LYS A 147 21.99 12.49 1.73
C LYS A 147 23.45 12.70 2.11
N THR A 148 24.19 11.62 2.30
CA THR A 148 25.62 11.67 2.65
C THR A 148 26.44 12.30 1.53
N ARG A 149 26.15 12.01 0.25
CA ARG A 149 26.85 12.59 -0.90
C ARG A 149 26.51 14.06 -1.12
N ASP A 150 25.23 14.43 -0.95
CA ASP A 150 24.73 15.77 -1.22
C ASP A 150 24.94 16.72 -0.03
N GLY A 151 25.24 16.15 1.11
CA GLY A 151 25.54 16.89 2.35
C GLY A 151 27.03 16.99 2.60
#